data_c7f53a95d19f4f1427abbcab6f7cd3d4
#
_entry.id   c7f53a95d19f4f1427abbcab6f7cd3d4
#
_cell.length_a   1.000
_cell.length_b   1.000
_cell.length_c   1.000
_cell.angle_alpha   90.00
_cell.angle_beta   90.00
_cell.angle_gamma   90.00
#
_symmetry.space_group_name_H-M   'P 1'
#
loop_
_entity.id
_entity.type
_entity.pdbx_description
1 polymer ?
#
loop_
_entity_poly.entity_id
_entity_poly.type
_entity_poly.pdbx_seq_one_letter_code
_entity_poly.pdbx_strand_id
1 'polypeptide(L)'
;ALSLLLGESAYLWAGLCCVLVHEWGHALCARALGLAVEGMEIAPFGGVVYVRGVEQLGTGAAVGVALAGPATSLALAGLCGCAAYALPKFLPFWARLIEINLVLALTNLLPAFPLDGGRVLCALLRRRAGLARAQRIASGTGIAVGLALMVLGLFALHAVGKCNLTLLLCGGYVIFASGREMRGTPFSVLQVMAGRGEELRRRRVLPVRTIAVREGTTDAEVYSRLLPGALYRIVYLDEDLRAARCAWETELLGGVYKKARPLGQGAHTEAKSGGRAGAPAHTGAREGGHAEREQ
;
A
#
# COMPACT_ATOMS: atom_id res chain seq x y z
N ALA A 1 32.30 6.57 -31.36
CA ALA A 1 30.87 6.13 -31.35
C ALA A 1 30.62 5.04 -30.31
N LEU A 2 31.39 3.93 -30.32
CA LEU A 2 31.19 2.80 -29.38
C LEU A 2 31.46 3.18 -27.90
N SER A 3 32.49 4.03 -27.65
CA SER A 3 32.82 4.51 -26.30
C SER A 3 31.73 5.45 -25.72
N LEU A 4 31.04 6.22 -26.58
CA LEU A 4 29.89 7.04 -26.18
C LEU A 4 28.66 6.17 -25.85
N LEU A 5 28.38 5.15 -26.65
CA LEU A 5 27.29 4.20 -26.39
C LEU A 5 27.53 3.39 -25.11
N LEU A 6 28.77 2.94 -24.86
CA LEU A 6 29.13 2.24 -23.62
C LEU A 6 29.09 3.16 -22.40
N GLY A 7 29.44 4.45 -22.56
CA GLY A 7 29.35 5.45 -21.50
C GLY A 7 27.90 5.72 -21.08
N GLU A 8 27.03 5.96 -22.05
CA GLU A 8 25.59 6.18 -21.79
C GLU A 8 24.93 4.95 -21.16
N SER A 9 25.25 3.74 -21.64
CA SER A 9 24.70 2.52 -21.06
C SER A 9 25.16 2.29 -19.62
N ALA A 10 26.42 2.62 -19.28
CA ALA A 10 26.91 2.51 -17.90
C ALA A 10 26.15 3.42 -16.93
N TYR A 11 25.79 4.65 -17.34
CA TYR A 11 24.98 5.55 -16.53
C TYR A 11 23.54 5.09 -16.38
N LEU A 12 22.96 4.45 -17.40
CA LEU A 12 21.63 3.83 -17.29
C LEU A 12 21.61 2.70 -16.25
N TRP A 13 22.62 1.80 -16.30
CA TRP A 13 22.74 0.73 -15.31
C TRP A 13 23.00 1.27 -13.91
N ALA A 14 23.86 2.28 -13.77
CA ALA A 14 24.10 2.95 -12.49
C ALA A 14 22.83 3.59 -11.93
N GLY A 15 22.03 4.24 -12.77
CA GLY A 15 20.72 4.78 -12.40
C GLY A 15 19.76 3.70 -11.92
N LEU A 16 19.68 2.58 -12.63
CA LEU A 16 18.87 1.43 -12.22
C LEU A 16 19.31 0.87 -10.86
N CYS A 17 20.60 0.75 -10.63
CA CYS A 17 21.15 0.33 -9.33
C CYS A 17 20.76 1.33 -8.22
N CYS A 18 20.82 2.64 -8.47
CA CYS A 18 20.38 3.65 -7.50
C CYS A 18 18.89 3.51 -7.15
N VAL A 19 18.04 3.26 -8.14
CA VAL A 19 16.61 2.99 -7.91
C VAL A 19 16.41 1.72 -7.07
N LEU A 20 17.12 0.63 -7.39
CA LEU A 20 17.03 -0.61 -6.62
C LEU A 20 17.47 -0.41 -5.16
N VAL A 21 18.54 0.34 -4.93
CA VAL A 21 19.02 0.66 -3.57
C VAL A 21 18.00 1.53 -2.82
N HIS A 22 17.36 2.47 -3.49
CA HIS A 22 16.25 3.27 -2.95
C HIS A 22 15.10 2.37 -2.48
N GLU A 23 14.62 1.46 -3.34
CA GLU A 23 13.54 0.52 -3.02
C GLU A 23 13.94 -0.45 -1.89
N TRP A 24 15.21 -0.84 -1.83
CA TRP A 24 15.75 -1.63 -0.72
C TRP A 24 15.63 -0.88 0.61
N GLY A 25 15.79 0.43 0.62
CA GLY A 25 15.57 1.26 1.80
C GLY A 25 14.17 1.07 2.37
N HIS A 26 13.13 1.12 1.54
CA HIS A 26 11.75 0.85 1.94
C HIS A 26 11.58 -0.58 2.49
N ALA A 27 12.11 -1.57 1.77
CA ALA A 27 12.00 -2.98 2.14
C ALA A 27 12.68 -3.28 3.48
N LEU A 28 13.87 -2.74 3.73
CA LEU A 28 14.61 -2.91 4.97
C LEU A 28 13.87 -2.28 6.15
N CYS A 29 13.37 -1.06 5.99
CA CYS A 29 12.59 -0.38 7.02
C CYS A 29 11.29 -1.15 7.33
N ALA A 30 10.59 -1.62 6.30
CA ALA A 30 9.39 -2.44 6.46
C ALA A 30 9.67 -3.75 7.23
N ARG A 31 10.75 -4.45 6.88
CA ARG A 31 11.19 -5.66 7.60
C ARG A 31 11.59 -5.38 9.04
N ALA A 32 12.30 -4.29 9.31
CA ALA A 32 12.65 -3.89 10.67
C ALA A 32 11.42 -3.63 11.55
N LEU A 33 10.31 -3.20 10.94
CA LEU A 33 9.00 -3.06 11.60
C LEU A 33 8.20 -4.37 11.65
N GLY A 34 8.78 -5.48 11.20
CA GLY A 34 8.18 -6.82 11.21
C GLY A 34 7.08 -7.00 10.17
N LEU A 35 7.11 -6.25 9.07
CA LEU A 35 6.19 -6.42 7.95
C LEU A 35 6.72 -7.46 6.96
N ALA A 36 5.79 -8.18 6.33
CA ALA A 36 6.12 -9.12 5.26
C ALA A 36 6.31 -8.35 3.94
N VAL A 37 7.50 -8.45 3.36
CA VAL A 37 7.79 -7.98 2.00
C VAL A 37 7.43 -9.13 1.05
N GLU A 38 6.42 -8.94 0.21
CA GLU A 38 5.89 -9.98 -0.69
C GLU A 38 6.65 -10.06 -2.02
N GLY A 39 7.21 -8.94 -2.46
CA GLY A 39 7.94 -8.87 -3.71
C GLY A 39 8.43 -7.48 -4.04
N MET A 40 9.25 -7.41 -5.08
CA MET A 40 9.70 -6.18 -5.70
C MET A 40 9.54 -6.33 -7.21
N GLU A 41 8.95 -5.34 -7.85
CA GLU A 41 8.80 -5.28 -9.29
C GLU A 41 9.49 -4.03 -9.83
N ILE A 42 10.09 -4.15 -11.01
CA ILE A 42 10.68 -3.02 -11.73
C ILE A 42 9.61 -2.50 -12.69
N ALA A 43 9.13 -1.29 -12.41
CA ALA A 43 8.22 -0.56 -13.28
C ALA A 43 9.00 0.37 -14.22
N PRO A 44 8.42 0.80 -15.36
CA PRO A 44 9.11 1.66 -16.34
C PRO A 44 9.66 2.97 -15.77
N PHE A 45 9.11 3.45 -14.66
CA PHE A 45 9.49 4.72 -14.03
C PHE A 45 9.99 4.55 -12.58
N GLY A 46 10.41 3.35 -12.18
CA GLY A 46 10.96 3.09 -10.85
C GLY A 46 10.76 1.64 -10.38
N GLY A 47 11.11 1.35 -9.15
CA GLY A 47 10.78 0.10 -8.47
C GLY A 47 9.46 0.22 -7.71
N VAL A 48 8.82 -0.90 -7.45
CA VAL A 48 7.66 -1.01 -6.57
C VAL A 48 7.88 -2.17 -5.62
N VAL A 49 7.94 -1.87 -4.33
CA VAL A 49 8.01 -2.89 -3.27
C VAL A 49 6.60 -3.16 -2.73
N TYR A 50 6.18 -4.41 -2.81
CA TYR A 50 4.92 -4.86 -2.24
C TYR A 50 5.14 -5.27 -0.79
N VAL A 51 4.60 -4.47 0.12
CA VAL A 51 4.68 -4.72 1.57
C VAL A 51 3.28 -4.89 2.12
N ARG A 52 3.01 -6.06 2.69
CA ARG A 52 1.72 -6.34 3.32
C ARG A 52 1.60 -5.62 4.65
N GLY A 53 0.48 -4.95 4.88
CA GLY A 53 0.14 -4.37 6.18
C GLY A 53 0.69 -2.97 6.45
N VAL A 54 1.29 -2.28 5.48
CA VAL A 54 1.72 -0.87 5.63
C VAL A 54 0.57 0.05 6.02
N GLU A 55 -0.62 -0.23 5.49
CA GLU A 55 -1.83 0.56 5.77
C GLU A 55 -2.33 0.42 7.20
N GLN A 56 -1.97 -0.68 7.88
CA GLN A 56 -2.30 -0.96 9.29
C GLN A 56 -1.30 -0.32 10.26
N LEU A 57 -0.16 0.17 9.76
CA LEU A 57 0.86 0.82 10.59
C LEU A 57 0.33 2.10 11.24
N GLY A 58 0.84 2.39 12.42
CA GLY A 58 0.72 3.73 13.01
C GLY A 58 1.33 4.80 12.10
N THR A 59 0.86 6.04 12.21
CA THR A 59 1.31 7.15 11.34
C THR A 59 2.83 7.29 11.28
N GLY A 60 3.51 7.24 12.44
CA GLY A 60 4.96 7.38 12.49
C GLY A 60 5.70 6.27 11.73
N ALA A 61 5.27 5.02 11.90
CA ALA A 61 5.87 3.88 11.20
C ALA A 61 5.61 3.93 9.68
N ALA A 62 4.40 4.32 9.26
CA ALA A 62 4.09 4.50 7.84
C ALA A 62 4.91 5.62 7.19
N VAL A 63 5.11 6.74 7.90
CA VAL A 63 5.99 7.84 7.47
C VAL A 63 7.44 7.35 7.40
N GLY A 64 7.90 6.59 8.40
CA GLY A 64 9.26 6.03 8.43
C GLY A 64 9.53 5.13 7.23
N VAL A 65 8.60 4.22 6.89
CA VAL A 65 8.74 3.37 5.69
C VAL A 65 8.79 4.23 4.43
N ALA A 66 7.89 5.23 4.30
CA ALA A 66 7.86 6.08 3.10
C ALA A 66 9.11 6.97 2.96
N LEU A 67 9.72 7.43 4.05
CA LEU A 67 10.94 8.23 4.01
C LEU A 67 12.23 7.41 3.87
N ALA A 68 12.17 6.09 4.09
CA ALA A 68 13.35 5.23 4.08
C ALA A 68 14.05 5.20 2.71
N GLY A 69 13.29 5.18 1.61
CA GLY A 69 13.85 5.26 0.25
C GLY A 69 14.61 6.57 0.01
N PRO A 70 13.95 7.74 0.13
CA PRO A 70 14.63 9.03 0.02
C PRO A 70 15.85 9.16 0.93
N ALA A 71 15.76 8.69 2.20
CA ALA A 71 16.89 8.71 3.13
C ALA A 71 18.05 7.83 2.64
N THR A 72 17.77 6.67 2.08
CA THR A 72 18.78 5.76 1.50
C THR A 72 19.47 6.42 0.30
N SER A 73 18.70 7.08 -0.59
CA SER A 73 19.28 7.81 -1.72
C SER A 73 20.16 8.98 -1.26
N LEU A 74 19.74 9.75 -0.26
CA LEU A 74 20.56 10.83 0.30
C LEU A 74 21.85 10.30 0.95
N ALA A 75 21.76 9.17 1.69
CA ALA A 75 22.93 8.52 2.27
C ALA A 75 23.91 8.04 1.18
N LEU A 76 23.37 7.45 0.08
CA LEU A 76 24.19 7.03 -1.05
C LEU A 76 24.84 8.20 -1.77
N ALA A 77 24.14 9.33 -1.95
CA ALA A 77 24.72 10.56 -2.48
C ALA A 77 25.89 11.07 -1.60
N GLY A 78 25.72 11.04 -0.27
CA GLY A 78 26.79 11.40 0.68
C GLY A 78 28.00 10.46 0.57
N LEU A 79 27.78 9.14 0.49
CA LEU A 79 28.84 8.16 0.29
C LEU A 79 29.59 8.38 -1.03
N CYS A 80 28.87 8.67 -2.12
CA CYS A 80 29.49 9.03 -3.40
C CYS A 80 30.30 10.34 -3.30
N GLY A 81 29.87 11.30 -2.47
CA GLY A 81 30.62 12.51 -2.17
C GLY A 81 31.94 12.23 -1.47
N CYS A 82 31.95 11.36 -0.47
CA CYS A 82 33.14 10.89 0.19
C CYS A 82 34.09 10.14 -0.80
N ALA A 83 33.50 9.30 -1.65
CA ALA A 83 34.26 8.58 -2.68
C ALA A 83 34.87 9.53 -3.73
N ALA A 84 34.15 10.58 -4.12
CA ALA A 84 34.66 11.62 -5.02
C ALA A 84 35.88 12.35 -4.44
N TYR A 85 35.87 12.62 -3.15
CA TYR A 85 37.00 13.21 -2.45
C TYR A 85 38.20 12.25 -2.38
N ALA A 86 37.96 10.96 -2.06
CA ALA A 86 39.03 9.96 -1.94
C ALA A 86 39.61 9.52 -3.30
N LEU A 87 38.80 9.54 -4.36
CA LEU A 87 39.14 9.02 -5.69
C LEU A 87 38.81 10.06 -6.78
N PRO A 88 39.54 11.20 -6.82
CA PRO A 88 39.24 12.33 -7.71
C PRO A 88 39.37 11.98 -9.20
N LYS A 89 40.14 10.95 -9.54
CA LYS A 89 40.24 10.45 -10.93
C LYS A 89 38.92 10.06 -11.55
N PHE A 90 37.93 9.65 -10.73
CA PHE A 90 36.57 9.23 -11.16
C PHE A 90 35.51 10.28 -10.84
N LEU A 91 35.91 11.54 -10.65
CA LEU A 91 34.99 12.63 -10.27
C LEU A 91 33.76 12.74 -11.17
N PRO A 92 33.84 12.65 -12.52
CA PRO A 92 32.62 12.73 -13.36
C PRO A 92 31.62 11.60 -13.07
N PHE A 93 32.12 10.41 -12.78
CA PHE A 93 31.27 9.26 -12.43
C PHE A 93 30.57 9.48 -11.08
N TRP A 94 31.33 9.88 -10.04
CA TRP A 94 30.75 10.17 -8.72
C TRP A 94 29.76 11.33 -8.76
N ALA A 95 30.07 12.40 -9.48
CA ALA A 95 29.18 13.55 -9.64
C ALA A 95 27.85 13.13 -10.25
N ARG A 96 27.86 12.24 -11.24
CA ARG A 96 26.64 11.73 -11.88
C ARG A 96 25.81 10.86 -10.91
N LEU A 97 26.45 10.02 -10.12
CA LEU A 97 25.74 9.23 -9.09
C LEU A 97 25.13 10.12 -8.01
N ILE A 98 25.83 11.17 -7.57
CA ILE A 98 25.30 12.16 -6.63
C ILE A 98 24.05 12.82 -7.22
N GLU A 99 24.15 13.29 -8.46
CA GLU A 99 23.02 13.94 -9.17
C GLU A 99 21.81 13.00 -9.25
N ILE A 100 22.00 11.75 -9.69
CA ILE A 100 20.93 10.75 -9.80
C ILE A 100 20.26 10.54 -8.45
N ASN A 101 21.02 10.34 -7.38
CA ASN A 101 20.45 10.08 -6.05
C ASN A 101 19.77 11.30 -5.44
N LEU A 102 20.29 12.52 -5.67
CA LEU A 102 19.63 13.74 -5.23
C LEU A 102 18.31 13.97 -5.97
N VAL A 103 18.30 13.81 -7.29
CA VAL A 103 17.09 13.93 -8.09
C VAL A 103 16.06 12.88 -7.65
N LEU A 104 16.49 11.62 -7.46
CA LEU A 104 15.62 10.53 -7.01
C LEU A 104 15.02 10.82 -5.63
N ALA A 105 15.81 11.30 -4.67
CA ALA A 105 15.33 11.65 -3.34
C ALA A 105 14.37 12.84 -3.37
N LEU A 106 14.74 13.93 -4.06
CA LEU A 106 13.95 15.16 -4.09
C LEU A 106 12.63 14.97 -4.82
N THR A 107 12.62 14.26 -5.95
CA THR A 107 11.39 13.96 -6.68
C THR A 107 10.46 13.06 -5.86
N ASN A 108 10.99 12.03 -5.18
CA ASN A 108 10.18 11.17 -4.32
C ASN A 108 9.67 11.86 -3.06
N LEU A 109 10.26 12.95 -2.61
CA LEU A 109 9.75 13.76 -1.50
C LEU A 109 8.59 14.70 -1.88
N LEU A 110 8.28 14.86 -3.16
CA LEU A 110 7.13 15.67 -3.57
C LEU A 110 5.83 15.09 -2.98
N PRO A 111 4.94 15.94 -2.42
CA PRO A 111 3.71 15.49 -1.75
C PRO A 111 2.63 15.07 -2.76
N ALA A 112 2.92 14.12 -3.60
CA ALA A 112 2.14 13.70 -4.74
C ALA A 112 2.19 12.19 -4.93
N PHE A 113 1.04 11.48 -5.03
CA PHE A 113 1.05 10.10 -5.50
C PHE A 113 1.50 10.03 -6.97
N PRO A 114 2.22 8.96 -7.37
CA PRO A 114 2.58 7.76 -6.63
C PRO A 114 3.89 7.87 -5.82
N LEU A 115 4.46 9.07 -5.68
CA LEU A 115 5.74 9.32 -5.02
C LEU A 115 5.65 9.11 -3.50
N ASP A 116 6.79 8.91 -2.84
CA ASP A 116 6.85 8.63 -1.40
C ASP A 116 6.34 9.78 -0.55
N GLY A 117 6.57 11.03 -0.97
CA GLY A 117 6.00 12.21 -0.31
C GLY A 117 4.46 12.22 -0.33
N GLY A 118 3.83 11.65 -1.36
CA GLY A 118 2.38 11.41 -1.39
C GLY A 118 1.94 10.39 -0.35
N ARG A 119 2.73 9.33 -0.13
CA ARG A 119 2.50 8.34 0.93
C ARG A 119 2.65 8.96 2.31
N VAL A 120 3.66 9.81 2.51
CA VAL A 120 3.85 10.60 3.74
C VAL A 120 2.64 11.50 3.98
N LEU A 121 2.22 12.28 2.98
CA LEU A 121 1.06 13.15 3.06
C LEU A 121 -0.21 12.37 3.43
N CYS A 122 -0.46 11.26 2.77
CA CYS A 122 -1.57 10.37 3.07
C CYS A 122 -1.51 9.84 4.51
N ALA A 123 -0.34 9.38 4.99
CA ALA A 123 -0.15 8.88 6.35
C ALA A 123 -0.41 9.96 7.42
N LEU A 124 -0.04 11.20 7.16
CA LEU A 124 -0.29 12.33 8.07
C LEU A 124 -1.77 12.73 8.09
N LEU A 125 -2.40 12.81 6.92
CA LEU A 125 -3.79 13.24 6.79
C LEU A 125 -4.80 12.19 7.25
N ARG A 126 -4.51 10.89 7.12
CA ARG A 126 -5.47 9.82 7.43
C ARG A 126 -5.99 9.85 8.86
N ARG A 127 -5.22 10.38 9.83
CA ARG A 127 -5.65 10.51 11.23
C ARG A 127 -6.79 11.52 11.40
N ARG A 128 -6.81 12.58 10.61
CA ARG A 128 -7.80 13.68 10.71
C ARG A 128 -8.92 13.53 9.69
N ALA A 129 -8.61 13.16 8.48
CA ALA A 129 -9.55 13.14 7.36
C ALA A 129 -10.10 11.75 7.03
N GLY A 130 -9.54 10.67 7.60
CA GLY A 130 -9.82 9.28 7.19
C GLY A 130 -9.01 8.89 5.95
N LEU A 131 -8.88 7.56 5.72
CA LEU A 131 -8.01 7.02 4.66
C LEU A 131 -8.48 7.47 3.27
N ALA A 132 -9.79 7.34 2.98
CA ALA A 132 -10.32 7.67 1.66
C ALA A 132 -10.13 9.14 1.26
N ARG A 133 -10.32 10.08 2.20
CA ARG A 133 -10.07 11.51 1.95
C ARG A 133 -8.59 11.80 1.82
N ALA A 134 -7.75 11.21 2.68
CA ALA A 134 -6.31 11.37 2.62
C ALA A 134 -5.73 10.92 1.28
N GLN A 135 -6.14 9.74 0.79
CA GLN A 135 -5.75 9.23 -0.53
C GLN A 135 -6.23 10.15 -1.66
N ARG A 136 -7.47 10.63 -1.59
CA ARG A 136 -8.02 11.55 -2.60
C ARG A 136 -7.26 12.88 -2.66
N ILE A 137 -6.89 13.43 -1.49
CA ILE A 137 -6.08 14.66 -1.42
C ILE A 137 -4.68 14.40 -2.01
N ALA A 138 -3.99 13.34 -1.59
CA ALA A 138 -2.65 13.00 -2.07
C ALA A 138 -2.64 12.67 -3.58
N SER A 139 -3.71 12.06 -4.11
CA SER A 139 -3.86 11.85 -5.56
C SER A 139 -4.15 13.16 -6.30
N GLY A 140 -4.96 14.04 -5.71
CA GLY A 140 -5.24 15.37 -6.26
C GLY A 140 -3.98 16.24 -6.38
N THR A 141 -3.12 16.24 -5.33
CA THR A 141 -1.81 16.91 -5.40
C THR A 141 -0.91 16.28 -6.46
N GLY A 142 -0.96 14.96 -6.66
CA GLY A 142 -0.23 14.27 -7.73
C GLY A 142 -0.68 14.73 -9.13
N ILE A 143 -1.98 14.86 -9.36
CA ILE A 143 -2.50 15.39 -10.64
C ILE A 143 -2.03 16.82 -10.84
N ALA A 144 -2.07 17.68 -9.81
CA ALA A 144 -1.60 19.06 -9.90
C ALA A 144 -0.10 19.16 -10.22
N VAL A 145 0.73 18.34 -9.58
CA VAL A 145 2.18 18.24 -9.86
C VAL A 145 2.43 17.75 -11.28
N GLY A 146 1.72 16.73 -11.74
CA GLY A 146 1.85 16.22 -13.10
C GLY A 146 1.46 17.25 -14.15
N LEU A 147 0.38 18.02 -13.93
CA LEU A 147 -0.01 19.14 -14.80
C LEU A 147 1.06 20.24 -14.80
N ALA A 148 1.64 20.59 -13.65
CA ALA A 148 2.71 21.58 -13.58
C ALA A 148 3.95 21.15 -14.37
N LEU A 149 4.33 19.86 -14.30
CA LEU A 149 5.44 19.30 -15.10
C LEU A 149 5.14 19.36 -16.61
N MET A 150 3.92 19.07 -17.01
CA MET A 150 3.51 19.18 -18.43
C MET A 150 3.56 20.63 -18.91
N VAL A 151 3.02 21.58 -18.13
CA VAL A 151 3.08 23.01 -18.45
C VAL A 151 4.52 23.50 -18.55
N LEU A 152 5.40 23.07 -17.62
CA LEU A 152 6.81 23.41 -17.64
C LEU A 152 7.51 22.84 -18.89
N GLY A 153 7.18 21.61 -19.29
CA GLY A 153 7.70 20.98 -20.51
C GLY A 153 7.29 21.72 -21.78
N LEU A 154 6.03 22.17 -21.84
CA LEU A 154 5.51 22.99 -22.96
C LEU A 154 6.10 24.40 -22.97
N PHE A 155 6.27 25.01 -21.79
CA PHE A 155 6.92 26.31 -21.66
C PHE A 155 8.38 26.26 -22.14
N ALA A 156 9.10 25.19 -21.82
CA ALA A 156 10.48 24.98 -22.30
C ALA A 156 10.54 24.90 -23.83
N LEU A 157 9.54 24.29 -24.47
CA LEU A 157 9.42 24.30 -25.96
C LEU A 157 9.29 25.71 -26.50
N HIS A 158 8.44 26.54 -25.88
CA HIS A 158 8.19 27.92 -26.33
C HIS A 158 9.40 28.83 -26.08
N ALA A 159 10.05 28.71 -24.87
CA ALA A 159 11.12 29.62 -24.48
C ALA A 159 12.50 29.27 -25.08
N VAL A 160 12.79 27.98 -25.27
CA VAL A 160 14.12 27.46 -25.65
C VAL A 160 14.07 26.83 -27.05
N GLY A 161 12.91 26.66 -27.66
CA GLY A 161 12.74 25.98 -28.95
C GLY A 161 13.01 24.47 -28.89
N LYS A 162 13.19 23.88 -27.70
CA LYS A 162 13.46 22.45 -27.50
C LYS A 162 12.36 21.83 -26.65
N CYS A 163 11.67 20.85 -27.20
CA CYS A 163 10.68 20.09 -26.47
C CYS A 163 11.39 19.19 -25.43
N ASN A 164 11.06 19.37 -24.17
CA ASN A 164 11.52 18.44 -23.12
C ASN A 164 10.51 17.29 -22.99
N LEU A 165 10.65 16.29 -23.87
CA LEU A 165 9.77 15.12 -23.92
C LEU A 165 9.74 14.37 -22.58
N THR A 166 10.86 14.37 -21.83
CA THR A 166 10.96 13.71 -20.52
C THR A 166 9.97 14.33 -19.53
N LEU A 167 9.89 15.67 -19.43
CA LEU A 167 8.94 16.34 -18.55
C LEU A 167 7.49 16.05 -18.93
N LEU A 168 7.18 15.99 -20.22
CA LEU A 168 5.83 15.66 -20.69
C LEU A 168 5.46 14.22 -20.35
N LEU A 169 6.35 13.26 -20.59
CA LEU A 169 6.13 11.84 -20.28
C LEU A 169 6.04 11.61 -18.76
N CYS A 170 6.92 12.22 -17.96
CA CYS A 170 6.87 12.13 -16.50
C CYS A 170 5.59 12.77 -15.95
N GLY A 171 5.20 13.95 -16.43
CA GLY A 171 3.95 14.61 -16.03
C GLY A 171 2.72 13.76 -16.35
N GLY A 172 2.65 13.22 -17.57
CA GLY A 172 1.58 12.32 -18.00
C GLY A 172 1.51 11.06 -17.16
N TYR A 173 2.65 10.44 -16.87
CA TYR A 173 2.72 9.27 -16.00
C TYR A 173 2.23 9.56 -14.57
N VAL A 174 2.67 10.67 -13.98
CA VAL A 174 2.24 11.07 -12.62
C VAL A 174 0.72 11.30 -12.59
N ILE A 175 0.13 11.94 -13.60
CA ILE A 175 -1.33 12.12 -13.70
C ILE A 175 -2.03 10.77 -13.79
N PHE A 176 -1.57 9.90 -14.69
CA PHE A 176 -2.15 8.57 -14.88
C PHE A 176 -2.09 7.73 -13.61
N ALA A 177 -0.92 7.66 -12.97
CA ALA A 177 -0.70 6.89 -11.75
C ALA A 177 -1.51 7.43 -10.56
N SER A 178 -1.58 8.77 -10.40
CA SER A 178 -2.43 9.42 -9.39
C SER A 178 -3.92 9.14 -9.61
N GLY A 179 -4.38 9.18 -10.86
CA GLY A 179 -5.75 8.85 -11.21
C GLY A 179 -6.09 7.38 -10.94
N ARG A 180 -5.15 6.47 -11.16
CA ARG A 180 -5.30 5.04 -10.84
C ARG A 180 -5.38 4.81 -9.34
N GLU A 181 -4.53 5.48 -8.55
CA GLU A 181 -4.54 5.41 -7.08
C GLU A 181 -5.86 5.94 -6.50
N MET A 182 -6.38 7.02 -7.05
CA MET A 182 -7.67 7.58 -6.65
C MET A 182 -8.84 6.62 -6.89
N ARG A 183 -8.81 5.84 -7.97
CA ARG A 183 -9.82 4.81 -8.27
C ARG A 183 -9.69 3.57 -7.38
N GLY A 184 -8.48 3.24 -6.93
CA GLY A 184 -8.20 2.13 -6.03
C GLY A 184 -8.59 2.36 -4.57
N THR A 185 -8.92 3.60 -4.18
CA THR A 185 -9.26 3.98 -2.80
C THR A 185 -10.31 3.09 -2.12
N PRO A 186 -11.43 2.68 -2.77
CA PRO A 186 -12.41 1.79 -2.13
C PRO A 186 -11.82 0.41 -1.77
N PHE A 187 -10.95 -0.12 -2.63
CA PHE A 187 -10.29 -1.41 -2.40
C PHE A 187 -9.27 -1.34 -1.25
N SER A 188 -8.50 -0.27 -1.16
CA SER A 188 -7.53 -0.06 -0.06
C SER A 188 -8.25 0.00 1.30
N VAL A 189 -9.40 0.66 1.37
CA VAL A 189 -10.20 0.70 2.61
C VAL A 189 -10.67 -0.70 3.02
N LEU A 190 -11.16 -1.50 2.06
CA LEU A 190 -11.58 -2.87 2.31
C LEU A 190 -10.41 -3.75 2.77
N GLN A 191 -9.25 -3.60 2.18
CA GLN A 191 -8.04 -4.35 2.53
C GLN A 191 -7.57 -4.05 3.96
N VAL A 192 -7.61 -2.77 4.39
CA VAL A 192 -7.34 -2.38 5.78
C VAL A 192 -8.31 -3.03 6.76
N MET A 193 -9.58 -3.08 6.40
CA MET A 193 -10.60 -3.69 7.27
C MET A 193 -10.45 -5.21 7.35
N ALA A 194 -10.17 -5.86 6.23
CA ALA A 194 -9.93 -7.31 6.19
C ALA A 194 -8.73 -7.74 7.05
N GLY A 195 -7.69 -6.90 7.12
CA GLY A 195 -6.48 -7.16 7.93
C GLY A 195 -6.65 -6.98 9.43
N ARG A 196 -7.79 -6.47 9.93
CA ARG A 196 -7.97 -6.20 11.37
C ARG A 196 -8.00 -7.44 12.25
N GLY A 197 -8.47 -8.56 11.73
CA GLY A 197 -8.40 -9.83 12.45
C GLY A 197 -6.97 -10.26 12.76
N GLU A 198 -6.07 -10.07 11.80
CA GLU A 198 -4.64 -10.31 11.97
C GLU A 198 -3.99 -9.29 12.93
N GLU A 199 -4.39 -8.03 12.83
CA GLU A 199 -3.93 -6.99 13.75
C GLU A 199 -4.34 -7.28 15.20
N LEU A 200 -5.56 -7.76 15.44
CA LEU A 200 -6.03 -8.17 16.76
C LEU A 200 -5.23 -9.36 17.30
N ARG A 201 -4.93 -10.36 16.47
CA ARG A 201 -4.08 -11.50 16.84
C ARG A 201 -2.68 -11.07 17.25
N ARG A 202 -2.11 -10.11 16.51
CA ARG A 202 -0.75 -9.58 16.73
C ARG A 202 -0.66 -8.68 17.96
N ARG A 203 -1.62 -7.77 18.14
CA ARG A 203 -1.61 -6.77 19.23
C ARG A 203 -2.30 -7.23 20.49
N ARG A 204 -3.10 -8.30 20.44
CA ARG A 204 -3.96 -8.83 21.51
C ARG A 204 -5.02 -7.86 22.03
N VAL A 205 -4.89 -6.55 21.82
CA VAL A 205 -5.82 -5.51 22.27
C VAL A 205 -6.00 -4.48 21.17
N LEU A 206 -7.24 -4.19 20.79
CA LEU A 206 -7.60 -3.08 19.92
C LEU A 206 -8.63 -2.20 20.64
N PRO A 207 -8.50 -0.86 20.55
CA PRO A 207 -9.53 0.03 21.07
C PRO A 207 -10.81 -0.12 20.26
N VAL A 208 -11.94 -0.11 20.94
CA VAL A 208 -13.27 -0.11 20.32
C VAL A 208 -13.79 1.34 20.28
N ARG A 209 -14.27 1.78 19.12
CA ARG A 209 -14.94 3.07 18.94
C ARG A 209 -16.37 2.84 18.49
N THR A 210 -17.29 3.60 19.07
CA THR A 210 -18.70 3.59 18.64
C THR A 210 -18.94 4.81 17.75
N ILE A 211 -19.59 4.59 16.62
CA ILE A 211 -20.08 5.65 15.73
C ILE A 211 -21.58 5.52 15.58
N ALA A 212 -22.25 6.67 15.61
CA ALA A 212 -23.69 6.75 15.33
C ALA A 212 -23.89 7.10 13.85
N VAL A 213 -24.80 6.41 13.20
CA VAL A 213 -25.10 6.54 11.77
C VAL A 213 -26.64 6.59 11.63
N ARG A 214 -27.14 7.47 10.76
CA ARG A 214 -28.58 7.53 10.46
C ARG A 214 -29.01 6.27 9.69
N GLU A 215 -30.16 5.73 9.99
CA GLU A 215 -30.76 4.64 9.24
C GLU A 215 -30.91 5.02 7.75
N GLY A 216 -30.59 4.09 6.85
CA GLY A 216 -30.55 4.36 5.39
C GLY A 216 -29.22 4.87 4.85
N THR A 217 -28.21 5.17 5.69
CA THR A 217 -26.86 5.50 5.23
C THR A 217 -26.21 4.28 4.55
N THR A 218 -25.58 4.51 3.40
CA THR A 218 -24.93 3.42 2.64
C THR A 218 -23.66 2.93 3.33
N ASP A 219 -23.38 1.63 3.22
CA ASP A 219 -22.17 1.02 3.79
C ASP A 219 -20.88 1.73 3.32
N ALA A 220 -20.82 2.18 2.06
CA ALA A 220 -19.71 2.92 1.50
C ALA A 220 -19.44 4.25 2.23
N GLU A 221 -20.49 4.94 2.65
CA GLU A 221 -20.40 6.19 3.40
C GLU A 221 -19.92 5.93 4.84
N VAL A 222 -20.42 4.86 5.46
CA VAL A 222 -19.96 4.41 6.78
C VAL A 222 -18.45 4.09 6.71
N TYR A 223 -18.02 3.28 5.74
CA TYR A 223 -16.60 2.93 5.55
C TYR A 223 -15.70 4.14 5.36
N SER A 224 -16.17 5.18 4.67
CA SER A 224 -15.37 6.39 4.45
C SER A 224 -15.01 7.13 5.74
N ARG A 225 -15.73 6.88 6.84
CA ARG A 225 -15.55 7.51 8.16
C ARG A 225 -14.72 6.67 9.13
N LEU A 226 -14.48 5.38 8.83
CA LEU A 226 -13.72 4.51 9.70
C LEU A 226 -12.22 4.83 9.61
N LEU A 227 -11.57 4.88 10.77
CA LEU A 227 -10.13 5.14 10.87
C LEU A 227 -9.39 3.83 11.15
N PRO A 228 -8.16 3.63 10.64
CA PRO A 228 -7.35 2.47 10.99
C PRO A 228 -6.95 2.48 12.47
N GLY A 229 -6.73 1.29 13.05
CA GLY A 229 -6.23 1.13 14.41
C GLY A 229 -7.29 1.04 15.52
N ALA A 230 -8.59 1.01 15.19
CA ALA A 230 -9.68 0.76 16.13
C ALA A 230 -10.73 -0.17 15.50
N LEU A 231 -11.38 -0.99 16.31
CA LEU A 231 -12.56 -1.76 15.90
C LEU A 231 -13.80 -0.89 16.09
N TYR A 232 -14.74 -0.92 15.13
CA TYR A 232 -15.90 -0.06 15.21
C TYR A 232 -17.18 -0.83 15.50
N ARG A 233 -17.92 -0.31 16.47
CA ARG A 233 -19.33 -0.64 16.72
C ARG A 233 -20.19 0.44 16.09
N ILE A 234 -21.06 0.09 15.17
CA ILE A 234 -21.89 1.00 14.40
C ILE A 234 -23.31 0.93 14.98
N VAL A 235 -23.82 2.06 15.41
CA VAL A 235 -25.18 2.21 15.94
C VAL A 235 -25.98 2.99 14.92
N TYR A 236 -26.99 2.34 14.34
CA TYR A 236 -27.93 2.98 13.44
C TYR A 236 -29.02 3.64 14.28
N LEU A 237 -29.24 4.93 14.06
CA LEU A 237 -30.21 5.73 14.74
C LEU A 237 -31.40 6.00 13.82
N ASP A 238 -32.60 5.93 14.38
CA ASP A 238 -33.84 6.40 13.75
C ASP A 238 -33.98 7.93 13.77
N GLU A 239 -35.10 8.45 13.31
CA GLU A 239 -35.38 9.91 13.29
C GLU A 239 -35.46 10.51 14.69
N ASP A 240 -35.83 9.72 15.71
CA ASP A 240 -35.90 10.11 17.11
C ASP A 240 -34.58 9.92 17.88
N LEU A 241 -33.47 9.67 17.19
CA LEU A 241 -32.14 9.39 17.74
C LEU A 241 -32.11 8.15 18.66
N ARG A 242 -33.03 7.22 18.52
CA ARG A 242 -33.04 5.94 19.24
C ARG A 242 -32.23 4.91 18.43
N ALA A 243 -31.56 4.02 19.14
CA ALA A 243 -30.82 2.93 18.51
C ALA A 243 -31.76 1.90 17.89
N ALA A 244 -31.92 1.94 16.57
CA ALA A 244 -32.71 0.99 15.81
C ALA A 244 -31.95 -0.33 15.60
N ARG A 245 -30.64 -0.27 15.36
CA ARG A 245 -29.78 -1.42 15.08
C ARG A 245 -28.37 -1.15 15.53
N CYS A 246 -27.70 -2.20 16.03
CA CYS A 246 -26.24 -2.19 16.28
C CYS A 246 -25.59 -3.28 15.43
N ALA A 247 -24.47 -2.95 14.79
CA ALA A 247 -23.69 -3.90 14.01
C ALA A 247 -22.19 -3.70 14.27
N TRP A 248 -21.42 -4.77 14.18
CA TRP A 248 -19.97 -4.66 14.13
C TRP A 248 -19.51 -4.43 12.70
N GLU A 249 -18.40 -3.70 12.52
CA GLU A 249 -17.84 -3.49 11.18
C GLU A 249 -17.56 -4.79 10.42
N THR A 250 -17.26 -5.89 11.13
CA THR A 250 -17.03 -7.22 10.55
C THR A 250 -18.30 -7.84 9.94
N GLU A 251 -19.46 -7.50 10.45
CA GLU A 251 -20.76 -7.97 9.90
C GLU A 251 -21.10 -7.29 8.59
N LEU A 252 -20.77 -6.00 8.46
CA LEU A 252 -20.92 -5.25 7.22
C LEU A 252 -19.99 -5.78 6.13
N LEU A 253 -18.75 -6.17 6.49
CA LEU A 253 -17.79 -6.78 5.56
C LEU A 253 -18.28 -8.09 4.95
N GLY A 254 -19.04 -8.90 5.71
CA GLY A 254 -19.62 -10.15 5.20
C GLY A 254 -20.54 -9.95 3.99
N GLY A 255 -21.26 -8.83 3.92
CA GLY A 255 -22.10 -8.43 2.79
C GLY A 255 -21.29 -7.95 1.59
N VAL A 256 -20.19 -7.22 1.81
CA VAL A 256 -19.34 -6.67 0.75
C VAL A 256 -18.43 -7.76 0.16
N TYR A 257 -17.91 -8.69 0.97
CA TYR A 257 -17.12 -9.83 0.50
C TYR A 257 -17.90 -10.75 -0.43
N LYS A 258 -19.22 -10.96 -0.18
CA LYS A 258 -20.08 -11.70 -1.10
C LYS A 258 -20.29 -11.00 -2.45
N LYS A 259 -20.25 -9.65 -2.50
CA LYS A 259 -20.37 -8.87 -3.74
C LYS A 259 -19.07 -8.65 -4.49
N ALA A 260 -17.91 -8.71 -3.80
CA ALA A 260 -16.59 -8.44 -4.37
C ALA A 260 -15.79 -9.71 -4.74
N ARG A 261 -16.40 -10.90 -4.69
CA ARG A 261 -15.73 -12.13 -5.15
C ARG A 261 -15.56 -12.04 -6.66
N PRO A 262 -14.34 -11.93 -7.20
CA PRO A 262 -14.14 -12.00 -8.64
C PRO A 262 -14.58 -13.39 -9.10
N LEU A 263 -15.38 -13.43 -10.15
CA LEU A 263 -15.71 -14.62 -10.94
C LEU A 263 -14.40 -15.24 -11.45
N GLY A 264 -13.78 -16.15 -10.71
CA GLY A 264 -12.54 -16.80 -11.14
C GLY A 264 -11.82 -17.70 -10.14
N GLN A 265 -12.27 -17.85 -8.89
CA GLN A 265 -11.68 -18.82 -7.96
C GLN A 265 -12.74 -19.75 -7.34
N GLY A 266 -13.43 -20.49 -8.21
CA GLY A 266 -14.43 -21.46 -7.81
C GLY A 266 -14.37 -22.74 -8.65
N ALA A 267 -13.17 -23.32 -8.84
CA ALA A 267 -13.06 -24.61 -9.54
C ALA A 267 -11.83 -25.43 -9.11
N HIS A 268 -11.54 -25.52 -7.81
CA HIS A 268 -10.58 -26.55 -7.33
C HIS A 268 -10.75 -26.83 -5.83
N THR A 269 -11.96 -27.22 -5.39
CA THR A 269 -12.12 -27.89 -4.07
C THR A 269 -13.47 -28.60 -3.95
N GLU A 270 -13.98 -29.23 -5.04
CA GLU A 270 -15.06 -30.23 -4.93
C GLU A 270 -14.73 -31.43 -5.82
N ALA A 271 -13.71 -32.17 -5.43
CA ALA A 271 -13.47 -33.52 -5.95
C ALA A 271 -12.65 -34.30 -4.92
N LYS A 272 -13.25 -34.70 -3.81
CA LYS A 272 -12.89 -35.90 -3.03
C LYS A 272 -13.76 -36.01 -1.77
N SER A 273 -15.01 -36.38 -1.96
CA SER A 273 -15.78 -37.19 -1.01
C SER A 273 -17.02 -37.72 -1.71
N GLY A 274 -16.81 -38.67 -2.58
CA GLY A 274 -17.87 -39.47 -3.18
C GLY A 274 -17.34 -40.90 -3.32
N GLY A 275 -17.85 -41.80 -2.52
CA GLY A 275 -17.63 -43.20 -2.76
C GLY A 275 -17.25 -44.04 -1.55
N ARG A 276 -18.25 -44.43 -0.76
CA ARG A 276 -18.51 -45.86 -0.49
C ARG A 276 -19.78 -46.00 0.36
N ALA A 277 -20.86 -46.29 -0.36
CA ALA A 277 -22.02 -46.98 0.19
C ALA A 277 -21.66 -48.46 0.42
N GLY A 278 -22.22 -49.07 1.46
CA GLY A 278 -22.12 -50.50 1.72
C GLY A 278 -22.69 -50.82 3.08
N ALA A 279 -24.00 -50.99 3.17
CA ALA A 279 -24.69 -51.74 4.22
C ALA A 279 -24.55 -53.26 3.93
N PRO A 280 -25.15 -54.17 4.71
CA PRO A 280 -25.75 -54.15 6.03
C PRO A 280 -25.47 -55.42 6.91
N ALA A 281 -26.15 -55.45 8.08
CA ALA A 281 -26.71 -56.58 8.79
C ALA A 281 -25.85 -57.53 9.65
N HIS A 282 -26.19 -57.68 10.85
CA HIS A 282 -26.75 -58.80 11.59
C HIS A 282 -26.31 -58.89 13.03
N THR A 283 -27.34 -58.79 13.92
CA THR A 283 -27.68 -59.71 15.02
C THR A 283 -26.62 -60.08 16.06
N GLY A 284 -27.04 -59.93 17.30
CA GLY A 284 -26.61 -60.80 18.36
C GLY A 284 -26.69 -60.19 19.77
N ALA A 285 -27.82 -60.46 20.40
CA ALA A 285 -28.14 -60.36 21.80
C ALA A 285 -27.05 -60.91 22.78
N ARG A 286 -27.10 -60.37 24.00
CA ARG A 286 -27.17 -60.99 25.31
C ARG A 286 -26.39 -60.17 26.34
N GLU A 287 -27.09 -59.59 27.31
CA GLU A 287 -27.37 -60.08 28.67
C GLU A 287 -26.17 -60.02 29.62
N GLY A 288 -26.47 -59.45 30.74
CA GLY A 288 -25.85 -59.64 32.05
C GLY A 288 -24.93 -58.49 32.47
N GLY A 289 -25.16 -57.68 33.48
CA GLY A 289 -25.73 -57.95 34.74
C GLY A 289 -24.74 -57.48 35.82
N HIS A 290 -25.22 -56.80 36.83
CA HIS A 290 -24.60 -56.51 38.11
C HIS A 290 -23.54 -55.41 38.14
N ALA A 291 -23.84 -54.35 38.80
CA ALA A 291 -24.08 -54.11 40.22
C ALA A 291 -22.79 -53.68 41.00
N GLU A 292 -23.03 -52.58 41.66
CA GLU A 292 -22.45 -52.22 42.99
C GLU A 292 -21.07 -51.57 43.05
N ARG A 293 -21.15 -50.37 43.53
CA ARG A 293 -20.75 -49.75 44.82
C ARG A 293 -19.42 -49.00 44.82
N GLU A 294 -19.64 -47.80 45.28
CA GLU A 294 -18.92 -47.08 46.34
C GLU A 294 -17.39 -46.94 46.20
N GLN A 295 -16.92 -45.79 45.96
CA GLN A 295 -16.47 -44.75 46.93
C GLN A 295 -16.24 -43.43 46.26
#